data_b877425f5640d2c539d193bf5cd281af
#
_entry.id   b877425f5640d2c539d193bf5cd281af
#
_cell.length_a   1.000
_cell.length_b   1.000
_cell.length_c   1.000
_cell.angle_alpha   90.00
_cell.angle_beta   90.00
_cell.angle_gamma   90.00
#
_symmetry.space_group_name_H-M   'P 1'
#
loop_
_entity.id
_entity.type
_entity.pdbx_description
1 polymer ?
#
loop_
_entity_poly.entity_id
_entity_poly.type
_entity_poly.pdbx_seq_one_letter_code
_entity_poly.pdbx_strand_id
1 'polypeptide(L)'
;MPKLTTSILFVAVILTGLNAVAFHPDAPPEVIPSDDGDIAIHPINHATFVMSWNGKTIYVDPVGGVEPFAHFDPPDLILITHIHGDHTSSETVSGVSTDSTLIVAPTSVADKLGDAIPGEMAIVANGESLERAGVQIEAIPAYNLSEDRQGFHPKERGDNAYVVTLGGSRIFVSGDTEDIPEMRALKDIDAAFVCMNLPYTMTVEQAADAVLEFAPRVVYPYHYRGQGGMSDLEAFKTIVAANPKIEVRFLNWY
;
A
#
# COMPACT_ATOMS: atom_id res chain seq x y z
N MET A 1 -35.19 59.26 23.58
CA MET A 1 -34.23 58.23 24.00
C MET A 1 -34.37 57.04 23.05
N PRO A 2 -33.49 56.79 22.10
CA PRO A 2 -33.58 55.65 21.24
C PRO A 2 -32.98 54.42 21.90
N LYS A 3 -33.69 53.27 21.85
CA LYS A 3 -33.23 51.97 22.33
C LYS A 3 -32.24 51.38 21.31
N LEU A 4 -31.01 51.14 21.77
CA LEU A 4 -30.03 50.37 21.03
C LEU A 4 -30.42 48.88 21.10
N THR A 5 -30.72 48.26 19.98
CA THR A 5 -30.83 46.81 19.83
C THR A 5 -29.48 46.23 19.42
N THR A 6 -28.85 45.52 20.30
CA THR A 6 -27.60 44.80 20.03
C THR A 6 -27.92 43.48 19.33
N SER A 7 -27.62 43.39 18.06
CA SER A 7 -27.67 42.12 17.29
C SER A 7 -26.42 41.29 17.59
N ILE A 8 -26.59 40.15 18.22
CA ILE A 8 -25.54 39.14 18.41
C ILE A 8 -25.47 38.27 17.16
N LEU A 9 -24.36 38.40 16.42
CA LEU A 9 -24.07 37.58 15.26
C LEU A 9 -23.49 36.24 15.77
N PHE A 10 -24.27 35.15 15.66
CA PHE A 10 -23.78 33.81 15.88
C PHE A 10 -22.96 33.38 14.64
N VAL A 11 -21.63 33.30 14.78
CA VAL A 11 -20.77 32.65 13.81
C VAL A 11 -20.83 31.14 14.08
N ALA A 12 -21.55 30.42 13.24
CA ALA A 12 -21.51 28.96 13.24
C ALA A 12 -20.16 28.50 12.67
N VAL A 13 -19.27 28.04 13.51
CA VAL A 13 -18.07 27.31 13.10
C VAL A 13 -18.52 25.93 12.62
N ILE A 14 -18.58 25.75 11.31
CA ILE A 14 -18.76 24.43 10.71
C ILE A 14 -17.42 23.70 10.85
N LEU A 15 -17.30 22.87 11.89
CA LEU A 15 -16.26 21.84 11.94
C LEU A 15 -16.59 20.83 10.81
N THR A 16 -15.92 20.93 9.67
CA THR A 16 -15.83 19.83 8.73
C THR A 16 -15.00 18.74 9.38
N GLY A 17 -15.69 17.80 10.01
CA GLY A 17 -15.04 16.58 10.50
C GLY A 17 -14.39 15.85 9.32
N LEU A 18 -13.06 15.79 9.29
CA LEU A 18 -12.37 14.73 8.60
C LEU A 18 -12.86 13.42 9.26
N ASN A 19 -13.71 12.69 8.55
CA ASN A 19 -13.97 11.30 8.91
C ASN A 19 -12.67 10.53 8.65
N ALA A 20 -11.79 10.48 9.64
CA ALA A 20 -10.82 9.42 9.72
C ALA A 20 -11.64 8.14 9.84
N VAL A 21 -11.67 7.33 8.80
CA VAL A 21 -12.23 5.98 8.90
C VAL A 21 -11.37 5.25 9.90
N ALA A 22 -11.95 4.94 11.05
CA ALA A 22 -11.24 4.27 12.10
C ALA A 22 -10.86 2.86 11.61
N PHE A 23 -9.59 2.50 11.66
CA PHE A 23 -9.16 1.12 11.68
C PHE A 23 -10.06 0.35 12.65
N HIS A 24 -10.67 -0.75 12.18
CA HIS A 24 -11.49 -1.62 13.01
C HIS A 24 -10.63 -2.82 13.44
N PRO A 25 -9.99 -2.78 14.61
CA PRO A 25 -9.12 -3.86 15.10
C PRO A 25 -9.86 -5.19 15.26
N ASP A 26 -11.18 -5.14 15.44
CA ASP A 26 -12.05 -6.32 15.61
C ASP A 26 -12.56 -6.91 14.28
N ALA A 27 -12.26 -6.30 13.13
CA ALA A 27 -12.63 -6.89 11.85
C ALA A 27 -11.77 -8.14 11.59
N PRO A 28 -12.38 -9.26 11.16
CA PRO A 28 -11.58 -10.43 10.81
C PRO A 28 -10.65 -10.08 9.65
N PRO A 29 -9.41 -10.61 9.67
CA PRO A 29 -8.49 -10.41 8.56
C PRO A 29 -9.00 -11.05 7.28
N GLU A 30 -8.59 -10.52 6.15
CA GLU A 30 -8.62 -11.26 4.89
C GLU A 30 -7.55 -12.35 4.94
N VAL A 31 -7.84 -13.51 4.36
CA VAL A 31 -6.95 -14.68 4.44
C VAL A 31 -6.53 -15.12 3.05
N ILE A 32 -5.22 -15.23 2.85
CA ILE A 32 -4.61 -15.82 1.66
C ILE A 32 -3.98 -17.15 2.09
N PRO A 33 -4.39 -18.29 1.52
CA PRO A 33 -3.78 -19.58 1.84
C PRO A 33 -2.31 -19.64 1.39
N SER A 34 -1.47 -20.34 2.16
CA SER A 34 -0.12 -20.73 1.74
C SER A 34 0.19 -22.15 2.21
N ASP A 35 1.29 -22.73 1.71
CA ASP A 35 1.67 -24.11 2.05
C ASP A 35 2.13 -24.27 3.51
N ASP A 36 2.55 -23.15 4.13
CA ASP A 36 3.07 -23.12 5.51
C ASP A 36 2.28 -22.14 6.39
N GLY A 37 0.96 -22.32 6.41
CA GLY A 37 0.02 -21.53 7.19
C GLY A 37 -0.59 -20.36 6.43
N ASP A 38 -1.76 -19.93 6.87
CA ASP A 38 -2.50 -18.85 6.27
C ASP A 38 -1.81 -17.48 6.46
N ILE A 39 -1.91 -16.63 5.45
CA ILE A 39 -1.43 -15.24 5.51
C ILE A 39 -2.63 -14.36 5.82
N ALA A 40 -2.62 -13.71 6.97
CA ALA A 40 -3.66 -12.77 7.37
C ALA A 40 -3.30 -11.36 6.89
N ILE A 41 -4.24 -10.68 6.24
CA ILE A 41 -4.10 -9.32 5.71
C ILE A 41 -5.01 -8.39 6.50
N HIS A 42 -4.44 -7.32 7.04
CA HIS A 42 -5.14 -6.29 7.80
C HIS A 42 -4.94 -4.94 7.11
N PRO A 43 -5.90 -4.44 6.32
CA PRO A 43 -5.84 -3.10 5.76
C PRO A 43 -5.90 -2.06 6.89
N ILE A 44 -5.04 -1.06 6.82
CA ILE A 44 -4.99 0.03 7.81
C ILE A 44 -5.59 1.31 7.21
N ASN A 45 -4.98 1.81 6.15
CA ASN A 45 -5.43 3.01 5.44
C ASN A 45 -4.64 3.18 4.15
N HIS A 46 -5.28 3.58 3.07
CA HIS A 46 -4.62 3.95 1.82
C HIS A 46 -3.81 2.80 1.22
N ALA A 47 -2.47 2.88 1.32
CA ALA A 47 -1.54 1.83 0.90
C ALA A 47 -0.94 1.06 2.09
N THR A 48 -1.25 1.48 3.31
CA THR A 48 -0.73 0.87 4.54
C THR A 48 -1.53 -0.37 4.93
N PHE A 49 -0.86 -1.49 5.14
CA PHE A 49 -1.46 -2.71 5.67
C PHE A 49 -0.45 -3.57 6.43
N VAL A 50 -0.97 -4.53 7.19
CA VAL A 50 -0.17 -5.50 7.92
C VAL A 50 -0.46 -6.90 7.37
N MET A 51 0.59 -7.68 7.16
CA MET A 51 0.51 -9.11 6.92
C MET A 51 1.03 -9.87 8.14
N SER A 52 0.32 -10.92 8.55
CA SER A 52 0.80 -11.85 9.58
C SER A 52 0.89 -13.24 8.97
N TRP A 53 2.04 -13.89 9.13
CA TRP A 53 2.29 -15.23 8.61
C TRP A 53 3.30 -15.98 9.47
N ASN A 54 2.96 -17.20 9.90
CA ASN A 54 3.86 -18.10 10.63
C ASN A 54 4.60 -17.42 11.81
N GLY A 55 3.87 -16.63 12.61
CA GLY A 55 4.41 -15.85 13.74
C GLY A 55 5.25 -14.64 13.36
N LYS A 56 5.29 -14.26 12.09
CA LYS A 56 5.93 -13.03 11.60
C LYS A 56 4.93 -11.94 11.34
N THR A 57 5.32 -10.72 11.61
CA THR A 57 4.54 -9.51 11.33
C THR A 57 5.27 -8.64 10.31
N ILE A 58 4.59 -8.34 9.20
CA ILE A 58 5.14 -7.60 8.06
C ILE A 58 4.29 -6.34 7.85
N TYR A 59 4.90 -5.18 7.95
CA TYR A 59 4.22 -3.91 7.67
C TYR A 59 4.58 -3.43 6.27
N VAL A 60 3.57 -2.96 5.54
CA VAL A 60 3.73 -2.37 4.21
C VAL A 60 3.37 -0.90 4.26
N ASP A 61 4.28 -0.05 3.81
CA ASP A 61 4.16 1.41 3.73
C ASP A 61 3.55 2.01 5.02
N PRO A 62 4.15 1.79 6.22
CA PRO A 62 3.57 2.21 7.47
C PRO A 62 3.60 3.73 7.64
N VAL A 63 2.41 4.34 7.71
CA VAL A 63 2.19 5.76 7.96
C VAL A 63 1.05 5.98 8.98
N GLY A 64 0.86 7.21 9.44
CA GLY A 64 -0.25 7.60 10.32
C GLY A 64 0.05 7.50 11.81
N GLY A 65 1.33 7.40 12.19
CA GLY A 65 1.77 7.28 13.59
C GLY A 65 1.75 5.83 14.08
N VAL A 66 1.94 5.63 15.38
CA VAL A 66 2.06 4.29 15.98
C VAL A 66 0.71 3.69 16.39
N GLU A 67 -0.31 4.53 16.59
CA GLU A 67 -1.60 4.11 17.11
C GLU A 67 -2.32 3.05 16.25
N PRO A 68 -2.34 3.17 14.91
CA PRO A 68 -2.96 2.15 14.04
C PRO A 68 -2.32 0.76 14.16
N PHE A 69 -1.08 0.69 14.66
CA PHE A 69 -0.30 -0.55 14.79
C PHE A 69 -0.31 -1.13 16.21
N ALA A 70 -0.94 -0.46 17.18
CA ALA A 70 -0.86 -0.82 18.60
C ALA A 70 -1.45 -2.21 18.95
N HIS A 71 -2.23 -2.80 18.04
CA HIS A 71 -2.85 -4.13 18.21
C HIS A 71 -2.06 -5.25 17.51
N PHE A 72 -0.95 -4.92 16.83
CA PHE A 72 -0.09 -5.89 16.17
C PHE A 72 1.22 -6.04 16.93
N ASP A 73 1.84 -7.21 16.78
CA ASP A 73 3.21 -7.39 17.24
C ASP A 73 4.16 -6.45 16.49
N PRO A 74 5.27 -6.02 17.10
CA PRO A 74 6.29 -5.24 16.40
C PRO A 74 6.70 -5.93 15.10
N PRO A 75 6.99 -5.18 14.02
CA PRO A 75 7.28 -5.78 12.73
C PRO A 75 8.63 -6.51 12.72
N ASP A 76 8.63 -7.76 12.24
CA ASP A 76 9.85 -8.45 11.82
C ASP A 76 10.40 -7.84 10.54
N LEU A 77 9.50 -7.39 9.66
CA LEU A 77 9.80 -6.81 8.36
C LEU A 77 8.93 -5.58 8.08
N ILE A 78 9.55 -4.53 7.58
CA ILE A 78 8.86 -3.38 6.99
C ILE A 78 9.25 -3.32 5.52
N LEU A 79 8.27 -3.26 4.62
CA LEU A 79 8.45 -2.99 3.20
C LEU A 79 8.00 -1.56 2.90
N ILE A 80 8.86 -0.76 2.29
CA ILE A 80 8.51 0.61 1.87
C ILE A 80 8.74 0.73 0.38
N THR A 81 7.69 1.12 -0.33
CA THR A 81 7.71 1.16 -1.79
C THR A 81 8.41 2.39 -2.33
N HIS A 82 8.14 3.57 -1.78
CA HIS A 82 8.71 4.84 -2.27
C HIS A 82 8.59 5.99 -1.25
N ILE A 83 9.15 7.14 -1.59
CA ILE A 83 9.39 8.27 -0.66
C ILE A 83 8.19 9.17 -0.36
N HIS A 84 7.04 9.04 -1.00
CA HIS A 84 5.89 9.92 -0.77
C HIS A 84 5.34 9.78 0.66
N GLY A 85 4.72 10.85 1.17
CA GLY A 85 4.34 10.95 2.58
C GLY A 85 3.20 10.02 3.01
N ASP A 86 2.44 9.50 2.07
CA ASP A 86 1.39 8.50 2.25
C ASP A 86 1.89 7.04 2.16
N HIS A 87 3.23 6.86 1.93
CA HIS A 87 3.93 5.56 1.96
C HIS A 87 5.11 5.55 2.92
N THR A 88 5.73 6.71 3.19
CA THR A 88 6.94 6.82 4.03
C THR A 88 6.79 7.91 5.09
N SER A 89 6.71 7.53 6.35
CA SER A 89 6.75 8.41 7.50
C SER A 89 7.91 8.01 8.43
N SER A 90 8.94 8.86 8.54
CA SER A 90 10.07 8.58 9.45
C SER A 90 9.62 8.47 10.91
N GLU A 91 8.61 9.27 11.33
CA GLU A 91 8.03 9.20 12.65
C GLU A 91 7.36 7.83 12.90
N THR A 92 6.51 7.39 11.97
CA THR A 92 5.83 6.09 12.10
C THR A 92 6.82 4.94 12.09
N VAL A 93 7.70 4.89 11.07
CA VAL A 93 8.71 3.83 10.94
C VAL A 93 9.57 3.73 12.19
N SER A 94 10.09 4.87 12.69
CA SER A 94 10.90 4.89 13.92
C SER A 94 10.09 4.44 15.15
N GLY A 95 8.81 4.79 15.20
CA GLY A 95 7.97 4.48 16.36
C GLY A 95 7.51 3.02 16.44
N VAL A 96 7.40 2.32 15.28
CA VAL A 96 6.97 0.91 15.25
C VAL A 96 8.15 -0.07 15.16
N SER A 97 9.32 0.37 14.68
CA SER A 97 10.51 -0.48 14.53
C SER A 97 11.15 -0.81 15.87
N THR A 98 11.82 -1.94 15.92
CA THR A 98 12.70 -2.39 17.00
C THR A 98 14.10 -2.67 16.45
N ASP A 99 15.07 -2.91 17.31
CA ASP A 99 16.45 -3.28 16.90
C ASP A 99 16.50 -4.58 16.06
N SER A 100 15.45 -5.40 16.11
CA SER A 100 15.34 -6.66 15.33
C SER A 100 14.55 -6.51 14.03
N THR A 101 13.97 -5.34 13.76
CA THR A 101 13.18 -5.10 12.55
C THR A 101 14.08 -5.01 11.32
N LEU A 102 13.75 -5.74 10.26
CA LEU A 102 14.34 -5.56 8.94
C LEU A 102 13.51 -4.57 8.14
N ILE A 103 14.11 -3.51 7.61
CA ILE A 103 13.45 -2.53 6.75
C ILE A 103 13.99 -2.71 5.34
N VAL A 104 13.12 -3.04 4.40
CA VAL A 104 13.45 -3.19 2.97
C VAL A 104 12.88 -2.03 2.20
N ALA A 105 13.73 -1.32 1.47
CA ALA A 105 13.34 -0.10 0.78
C ALA A 105 14.26 0.21 -0.42
N PRO A 106 13.84 1.07 -1.37
CA PRO A 106 14.73 1.65 -2.37
C PRO A 106 15.65 2.70 -1.75
N THR A 107 16.75 3.04 -2.45
CA THR A 107 17.75 4.01 -2.01
C THR A 107 17.13 5.35 -1.58
N SER A 108 16.18 5.86 -2.36
CA SER A 108 15.51 7.14 -2.06
C SER A 108 14.81 7.18 -0.71
N VAL A 109 14.25 6.05 -0.28
CA VAL A 109 13.60 5.89 1.04
C VAL A 109 14.66 5.78 2.13
N ALA A 110 15.70 4.97 1.92
CA ALA A 110 16.80 4.83 2.88
C ALA A 110 17.46 6.19 3.18
N ASP A 111 17.73 6.98 2.15
CA ASP A 111 18.28 8.35 2.28
C ASP A 111 17.33 9.27 3.07
N LYS A 112 16.02 9.17 2.85
CA LYS A 112 15.01 9.94 3.59
C LYS A 112 14.89 9.56 5.05
N LEU A 113 14.94 8.27 5.36
CA LEU A 113 14.81 7.75 6.72
C LEU A 113 16.10 8.00 7.54
N GLY A 114 17.28 7.88 6.92
CA GLY A 114 18.57 8.04 7.57
C GLY A 114 18.88 6.95 8.60
N ASP A 115 20.03 7.10 9.27
CA ASP A 115 20.59 6.09 10.18
C ASP A 115 19.94 6.04 11.58
N ALA A 116 18.97 6.93 11.86
CA ALA A 116 18.37 7.05 13.19
C ALA A 116 17.19 6.11 13.43
N ILE A 117 16.76 5.36 12.42
CA ILE A 117 15.65 4.40 12.54
C ILE A 117 16.16 3.11 13.20
N PRO A 118 15.48 2.57 14.23
CA PRO A 118 15.82 1.28 14.81
C PRO A 118 15.72 0.14 13.77
N GLY A 119 16.59 -0.87 13.87
CA GLY A 119 16.59 -2.04 13.01
C GLY A 119 17.65 -2.02 11.92
N GLU A 120 17.58 -3.01 11.03
CA GLU A 120 18.50 -3.18 9.90
C GLU A 120 17.85 -2.61 8.62
N MET A 121 18.52 -1.66 7.95
CA MET A 121 18.10 -1.15 6.65
C MET A 121 18.73 -2.00 5.53
N ALA A 122 17.92 -2.67 4.73
CA ALA A 122 18.31 -3.36 3.51
C ALA A 122 17.82 -2.60 2.29
N ILE A 123 18.74 -2.00 1.55
CA ILE A 123 18.44 -1.35 0.29
C ILE A 123 18.36 -2.43 -0.79
N VAL A 124 17.22 -2.51 -1.47
CA VAL A 124 16.99 -3.45 -2.57
C VAL A 124 16.57 -2.66 -3.81
N ALA A 125 17.38 -2.70 -4.85
CA ALA A 125 17.13 -1.98 -6.09
C ALA A 125 16.19 -2.78 -7.03
N ASN A 126 15.59 -2.09 -7.99
CA ASN A 126 14.73 -2.72 -9.01
C ASN A 126 15.42 -3.92 -9.66
N GLY A 127 14.77 -5.07 -9.68
CA GLY A 127 15.25 -6.32 -10.23
C GLY A 127 16.12 -7.14 -9.28
N GLU A 128 16.44 -6.65 -8.10
CA GLU A 128 17.13 -7.41 -7.05
C GLU A 128 16.16 -8.20 -6.19
N SER A 129 16.68 -9.16 -5.46
CA SER A 129 15.94 -10.00 -4.52
C SER A 129 16.68 -10.13 -3.21
N LEU A 130 15.91 -10.28 -2.14
CA LEU A 130 16.41 -10.56 -0.79
C LEU A 130 15.64 -11.76 -0.22
N GLU A 131 16.34 -12.69 0.39
CA GLU A 131 15.73 -13.74 1.20
C GLU A 131 16.20 -13.61 2.66
N ARG A 132 15.26 -13.52 3.57
CA ARG A 132 15.55 -13.44 5.00
C ARG A 132 14.48 -14.15 5.82
N ALA A 133 14.92 -15.07 6.68
CA ALA A 133 14.06 -15.79 7.63
C ALA A 133 12.82 -16.47 6.99
N GLY A 134 12.98 -17.05 5.78
CA GLY A 134 11.92 -17.74 5.05
C GLY A 134 10.97 -16.81 4.28
N VAL A 135 11.24 -15.52 4.25
CA VAL A 135 10.55 -14.54 3.40
C VAL A 135 11.44 -14.22 2.21
N GLN A 136 10.94 -14.41 1.00
CA GLN A 136 11.59 -13.97 -0.23
C GLN A 136 10.92 -12.68 -0.73
N ILE A 137 11.72 -11.69 -1.09
CA ILE A 137 11.28 -10.37 -1.54
C ILE A 137 11.96 -10.10 -2.88
N GLU A 138 11.17 -9.85 -3.91
CA GLU A 138 11.63 -9.43 -5.24
C GLU A 138 11.22 -7.97 -5.44
N ALA A 139 12.18 -7.08 -5.69
CA ALA A 139 11.89 -5.68 -6.01
C ALA A 139 11.60 -5.53 -7.51
N ILE A 140 10.37 -5.15 -7.81
CA ILE A 140 9.91 -4.86 -9.17
C ILE A 140 9.94 -3.34 -9.37
N PRO A 141 10.31 -2.79 -10.52
CA PRO A 141 10.19 -1.36 -10.78
C PRO A 141 8.78 -0.85 -10.53
N ALA A 142 8.66 0.39 -10.04
CA ALA A 142 7.40 1.11 -9.96
C ALA A 142 7.60 2.52 -10.52
N TYR A 143 6.88 2.88 -11.59
CA TYR A 143 6.99 4.20 -12.23
C TYR A 143 5.80 4.50 -13.14
N ASN A 144 5.66 5.76 -13.56
CA ASN A 144 4.64 6.17 -14.51
C ASN A 144 5.18 6.29 -15.94
N LEU A 145 4.36 5.90 -16.91
CA LEU A 145 4.63 5.95 -18.35
C LEU A 145 4.09 7.22 -19.01
N SER A 146 2.92 7.69 -18.56
CA SER A 146 2.19 8.81 -19.15
C SER A 146 2.92 10.14 -18.89
N GLU A 147 3.13 10.97 -19.91
CA GLU A 147 3.87 12.22 -19.82
C GLU A 147 3.35 13.17 -18.72
N ASP A 148 2.03 13.21 -18.52
CA ASP A 148 1.37 14.03 -17.52
C ASP A 148 1.51 13.48 -16.08
N ARG A 149 1.92 12.22 -15.92
CA ARG A 149 2.04 11.53 -14.62
C ARG A 149 3.48 11.14 -14.24
N GLN A 150 4.42 11.13 -15.18
CA GLN A 150 5.84 10.81 -14.90
C GLN A 150 6.44 11.66 -13.78
N GLY A 151 6.00 12.91 -13.63
CA GLY A 151 6.49 13.80 -12.56
C GLY A 151 6.15 13.30 -11.14
N PHE A 152 5.14 12.47 -10.96
CA PHE A 152 4.80 11.87 -9.67
C PHE A 152 5.72 10.69 -9.33
N HIS A 153 5.91 9.77 -10.29
CA HIS A 153 6.70 8.55 -10.11
C HIS A 153 7.66 8.37 -11.31
N PRO A 154 8.77 9.15 -11.35
CA PRO A 154 9.74 9.04 -12.43
C PRO A 154 10.53 7.75 -12.31
N LYS A 155 10.81 7.08 -13.45
CA LYS A 155 11.56 5.82 -13.49
C LYS A 155 12.94 5.93 -12.85
N GLU A 156 13.60 7.07 -13.01
CA GLU A 156 14.95 7.33 -12.52
C GLU A 156 15.05 7.39 -11.00
N ARG A 157 13.91 7.56 -10.27
CA ARG A 157 13.90 7.56 -8.81
C ARG A 157 14.13 6.16 -8.25
N GLY A 158 13.80 5.11 -9.02
CA GLY A 158 14.02 3.73 -8.63
C GLY A 158 13.07 3.25 -7.52
N ASP A 159 11.82 3.69 -7.55
CA ASP A 159 10.79 3.22 -6.64
C ASP A 159 10.51 1.73 -6.85
N ASN A 160 10.11 1.03 -5.79
CA ASN A 160 9.83 -0.39 -5.82
C ASN A 160 8.33 -0.69 -5.72
N ALA A 161 7.87 -1.63 -6.53
CA ALA A 161 6.85 -2.58 -6.20
C ALA A 161 7.53 -3.83 -5.63
N TYR A 162 6.77 -4.72 -4.98
CA TYR A 162 7.35 -5.94 -4.42
C TYR A 162 6.54 -7.18 -4.79
N VAL A 163 7.23 -8.30 -5.04
CA VAL A 163 6.64 -9.63 -4.93
C VAL A 163 7.21 -10.27 -3.66
N VAL A 164 6.33 -10.57 -2.71
CA VAL A 164 6.67 -11.20 -1.44
C VAL A 164 6.20 -12.64 -1.47
N THR A 165 7.10 -13.59 -1.25
CA THR A 165 6.75 -15.02 -1.18
C THR A 165 6.74 -15.47 0.26
N LEU A 166 5.58 -15.95 0.73
CA LEU A 166 5.32 -16.45 2.07
C LEU A 166 4.70 -17.85 1.96
N GLY A 167 5.40 -18.87 2.47
CA GLY A 167 4.93 -20.25 2.40
C GLY A 167 4.54 -20.69 0.98
N GLY A 168 5.31 -20.32 -0.03
CA GLY A 168 5.07 -20.62 -1.44
C GLY A 168 4.07 -19.68 -2.14
N SER A 169 3.24 -18.93 -1.43
CA SER A 169 2.29 -17.98 -2.02
C SER A 169 2.97 -16.66 -2.38
N ARG A 170 2.81 -16.21 -3.62
CA ARG A 170 3.41 -15.01 -4.20
C ARG A 170 2.43 -13.84 -4.14
N ILE A 171 2.78 -12.81 -3.38
CA ILE A 171 1.94 -11.64 -3.15
C ILE A 171 2.59 -10.43 -3.81
N PHE A 172 1.91 -9.84 -4.81
CA PHE A 172 2.34 -8.62 -5.45
C PHE A 172 1.76 -7.39 -4.76
N VAL A 173 2.62 -6.41 -4.47
CA VAL A 173 2.27 -5.08 -3.93
C VAL A 173 2.77 -4.06 -4.92
N SER A 174 1.86 -3.36 -5.60
CA SER A 174 2.23 -2.46 -6.70
C SER A 174 2.99 -1.21 -6.26
N GLY A 175 2.81 -0.75 -5.02
CA GLY A 175 3.16 0.63 -4.69
C GLY A 175 2.40 1.58 -5.61
N ASP A 176 2.99 2.73 -5.91
CA ASP A 176 2.45 3.69 -6.86
C ASP A 176 3.13 3.58 -8.21
N THR A 177 2.39 3.09 -9.20
CA THR A 177 2.90 2.83 -10.56
C THR A 177 1.78 2.95 -11.57
N GLU A 178 2.12 3.13 -12.83
CA GLU A 178 1.25 2.77 -13.94
C GLU A 178 1.45 1.30 -14.34
N ASP A 179 0.70 0.86 -15.33
CA ASP A 179 0.65 -0.49 -15.87
C ASP A 179 1.89 -0.86 -16.72
N ILE A 180 3.05 -0.69 -16.11
CA ILE A 180 4.37 -0.87 -16.74
C ILE A 180 4.60 -2.30 -17.27
N PRO A 181 5.49 -2.47 -18.27
CA PRO A 181 5.79 -3.80 -18.83
C PRO A 181 6.24 -4.82 -17.79
N GLU A 182 6.99 -4.39 -16.77
CA GLU A 182 7.50 -5.25 -15.69
C GLU A 182 6.34 -5.80 -14.82
N MET A 183 5.31 -4.99 -14.52
CA MET A 183 4.09 -5.44 -13.84
C MET A 183 3.31 -6.42 -14.71
N ARG A 184 3.11 -6.11 -16.00
CA ARG A 184 2.38 -6.95 -16.95
C ARG A 184 3.06 -8.30 -17.20
N ALA A 185 4.40 -8.36 -17.04
CA ALA A 185 5.19 -9.58 -17.21
C ALA A 185 5.16 -10.53 -16.01
N LEU A 186 4.57 -10.15 -14.88
CA LEU A 186 4.48 -10.98 -13.69
C LEU A 186 3.80 -12.32 -13.97
N LYS A 187 4.23 -13.38 -13.27
CA LYS A 187 3.69 -14.73 -13.41
C LYS A 187 3.47 -15.36 -12.04
N ASP A 188 2.53 -16.28 -11.99
CA ASP A 188 2.26 -17.11 -10.81
C ASP A 188 2.02 -16.26 -9.55
N ILE A 189 1.20 -15.22 -9.67
CA ILE A 189 0.81 -14.35 -8.57
C ILE A 189 -0.47 -14.87 -7.92
N ASP A 190 -0.39 -15.22 -6.64
CA ASP A 190 -1.53 -15.71 -5.88
C ASP A 190 -2.45 -14.59 -5.42
N ALA A 191 -1.86 -13.46 -5.01
CA ALA A 191 -2.60 -12.27 -4.60
C ALA A 191 -1.91 -11.00 -5.09
N ALA A 192 -2.67 -10.00 -5.52
CA ALA A 192 -2.14 -8.73 -5.99
C ALA A 192 -2.87 -7.55 -5.35
N PHE A 193 -2.12 -6.63 -4.74
CA PHE A 193 -2.61 -5.32 -4.30
C PHE A 193 -2.26 -4.30 -5.37
N VAL A 194 -3.29 -3.72 -6.02
CA VAL A 194 -3.12 -2.88 -7.22
C VAL A 194 -3.72 -1.50 -7.00
N CYS A 195 -2.88 -0.46 -7.13
CA CYS A 195 -3.27 0.95 -7.00
C CYS A 195 -4.06 1.45 -8.22
N MET A 196 -4.91 2.47 -8.00
CA MET A 196 -5.61 3.19 -9.07
C MET A 196 -6.10 4.56 -8.59
N ASN A 197 -5.17 5.47 -8.27
CA ASN A 197 -5.44 6.77 -7.64
C ASN A 197 -5.06 7.95 -8.55
N LEU A 198 -5.98 8.34 -9.44
CA LEU A 198 -5.75 9.50 -10.30
C LEU A 198 -5.67 10.83 -9.49
N PRO A 199 -4.80 11.76 -9.93
CA PRO A 199 -3.99 11.76 -11.16
C PRO A 199 -2.59 11.11 -11.00
N TYR A 200 -2.35 10.38 -9.93
CA TYR A 200 -0.99 9.98 -9.52
C TYR A 200 -0.52 8.68 -10.17
N THR A 201 -1.44 7.75 -10.45
CA THR A 201 -1.13 6.43 -11.00
C THR A 201 -2.08 6.03 -12.14
N MET A 202 -2.64 4.82 -12.12
CA MET A 202 -3.47 4.24 -13.17
C MET A 202 -4.92 4.75 -13.15
N THR A 203 -5.56 4.75 -14.32
CA THR A 203 -7.01 4.70 -14.42
C THR A 203 -7.52 3.32 -14.05
N VAL A 204 -8.82 3.21 -13.80
CA VAL A 204 -9.50 1.92 -13.57
C VAL A 204 -9.27 0.95 -14.73
N GLU A 205 -9.34 1.46 -15.97
CA GLU A 205 -9.16 0.67 -17.20
C GLU A 205 -7.72 0.18 -17.34
N GLN A 206 -6.71 1.03 -17.08
CA GLN A 206 -5.31 0.65 -17.10
C GLN A 206 -5.02 -0.45 -16.08
N ALA A 207 -5.48 -0.27 -14.83
CA ALA A 207 -5.30 -1.25 -13.77
C ALA A 207 -5.96 -2.59 -14.10
N ALA A 208 -7.20 -2.56 -14.61
CA ALA A 208 -7.93 -3.77 -14.96
C ALA A 208 -7.30 -4.50 -16.16
N ASP A 209 -6.83 -3.78 -17.18
CA ASP A 209 -6.15 -4.34 -18.35
C ASP A 209 -4.83 -5.03 -17.96
N ALA A 210 -4.02 -4.39 -17.11
CA ALA A 210 -2.81 -5.00 -16.58
C ALA A 210 -3.12 -6.27 -15.78
N VAL A 211 -4.12 -6.23 -14.89
CA VAL A 211 -4.57 -7.40 -14.11
C VAL A 211 -5.03 -8.55 -15.00
N LEU A 212 -5.72 -8.28 -16.10
CA LEU A 212 -6.11 -9.31 -17.07
C LEU A 212 -4.89 -9.96 -17.75
N GLU A 213 -3.79 -9.22 -17.94
CA GLU A 213 -2.58 -9.72 -18.59
C GLU A 213 -1.72 -10.58 -17.66
N PHE A 214 -1.37 -10.12 -16.46
CA PHE A 214 -0.57 -10.92 -15.53
C PHE A 214 -1.39 -11.93 -14.72
N ALA A 215 -2.72 -11.83 -14.76
CA ALA A 215 -3.72 -12.80 -14.32
C ALA A 215 -3.44 -13.40 -12.92
N PRO A 216 -3.46 -12.61 -11.84
CA PRO A 216 -3.32 -13.13 -10.49
C PRO A 216 -4.53 -13.98 -10.11
N ARG A 217 -4.39 -14.89 -9.14
CA ARG A 217 -5.53 -15.67 -8.65
C ARG A 217 -6.57 -14.79 -7.94
N VAL A 218 -6.09 -13.84 -7.11
CA VAL A 218 -6.94 -12.86 -6.41
C VAL A 218 -6.34 -11.48 -6.59
N VAL A 219 -7.18 -10.46 -6.81
CA VAL A 219 -6.76 -9.06 -6.84
C VAL A 219 -7.55 -8.23 -5.82
N TYR A 220 -6.83 -7.38 -5.10
CA TYR A 220 -7.32 -6.43 -4.13
C TYR A 220 -7.04 -5.02 -4.65
N PRO A 221 -8.05 -4.27 -5.11
CA PRO A 221 -7.89 -2.83 -5.28
C PRO A 221 -7.51 -2.18 -3.95
N TYR A 222 -6.42 -1.44 -3.94
CA TYR A 222 -5.99 -0.64 -2.80
C TYR A 222 -5.51 0.72 -3.29
N HIS A 223 -5.27 1.67 -2.40
CA HIS A 223 -4.82 3.02 -2.78
C HIS A 223 -5.62 3.60 -3.98
N TYR A 224 -6.95 3.55 -3.88
CA TYR A 224 -7.86 3.96 -4.96
C TYR A 224 -8.56 5.31 -4.69
N ARG A 225 -8.08 6.10 -3.70
CA ARG A 225 -8.53 7.47 -3.44
C ARG A 225 -7.52 8.46 -3.98
N GLY A 226 -7.87 9.15 -5.06
CA GLY A 226 -7.09 10.21 -5.66
C GLY A 226 -7.66 11.61 -5.38
N GLN A 227 -7.15 12.60 -6.10
CA GLN A 227 -7.58 14.00 -5.95
C GLN A 227 -9.06 14.21 -6.30
N GLY A 228 -9.60 13.42 -7.23
CA GLY A 228 -11.01 13.49 -7.68
C GLY A 228 -11.98 12.65 -6.83
N GLY A 229 -11.52 11.98 -5.78
CA GLY A 229 -12.32 11.07 -4.98
C GLY A 229 -11.90 9.60 -5.15
N MET A 230 -12.84 8.67 -4.91
CA MET A 230 -12.62 7.24 -5.05
C MET A 230 -12.71 6.81 -6.52
N SER A 231 -11.82 5.91 -6.94
CA SER A 231 -11.95 5.23 -8.23
C SER A 231 -13.14 4.27 -8.23
N ASP A 232 -13.71 4.01 -9.42
CA ASP A 232 -14.89 3.14 -9.56
C ASP A 232 -14.50 1.66 -9.50
N LEU A 233 -14.61 1.07 -8.30
CA LEU A 233 -14.27 -0.34 -8.04
C LEU A 233 -15.23 -1.31 -8.72
N GLU A 234 -16.49 -0.94 -8.94
CA GLU A 234 -17.44 -1.80 -9.64
C GLU A 234 -17.15 -1.86 -11.14
N ALA A 235 -16.70 -0.74 -11.73
CA ALA A 235 -16.19 -0.72 -13.10
C ALA A 235 -14.94 -1.61 -13.22
N PHE A 236 -13.96 -1.50 -12.29
CA PHE A 236 -12.80 -2.37 -12.23
C PHE A 236 -13.20 -3.86 -12.23
N LYS A 237 -14.06 -4.25 -11.29
CA LYS A 237 -14.55 -5.62 -11.16
C LYS A 237 -15.25 -6.12 -12.43
N THR A 238 -16.04 -5.25 -13.06
CA THR A 238 -16.74 -5.58 -14.31
C THR A 238 -15.78 -5.88 -15.44
N ILE A 239 -14.71 -5.09 -15.58
CA ILE A 239 -13.69 -5.31 -16.63
C ILE A 239 -12.91 -6.60 -16.34
N VAL A 240 -12.43 -6.79 -15.09
CA VAL A 240 -11.66 -7.99 -14.69
C VAL A 240 -12.48 -9.27 -14.84
N ALA A 241 -13.81 -9.22 -14.73
CA ALA A 241 -14.70 -10.37 -14.93
C ALA A 241 -14.62 -11.00 -16.34
N ALA A 242 -13.94 -10.36 -17.31
CA ALA A 242 -13.61 -10.96 -18.60
C ALA A 242 -12.73 -12.22 -18.45
N ASN A 243 -11.96 -12.34 -17.35
CA ASN A 243 -11.26 -13.56 -16.98
C ASN A 243 -11.85 -14.14 -15.67
N PRO A 244 -12.74 -15.13 -15.73
CA PRO A 244 -13.42 -15.68 -14.55
C PRO A 244 -12.49 -16.46 -13.60
N LYS A 245 -11.20 -16.60 -13.93
CA LYS A 245 -10.21 -17.23 -13.05
C LYS A 245 -9.59 -16.23 -12.07
N ILE A 246 -9.81 -14.93 -12.28
CA ILE A 246 -9.33 -13.87 -11.38
C ILE A 246 -10.47 -13.52 -10.42
N GLU A 247 -10.25 -13.68 -9.15
CA GLU A 247 -11.18 -13.23 -8.13
C GLU A 247 -10.87 -11.78 -7.74
N VAL A 248 -11.88 -10.89 -7.75
CA VAL A 248 -11.75 -9.51 -7.27
C VAL A 248 -12.37 -9.43 -5.88
N ARG A 249 -11.58 -9.07 -4.88
CA ARG A 249 -12.02 -8.87 -3.49
C ARG A 249 -11.81 -7.43 -3.06
N PHE A 250 -12.81 -6.87 -2.42
CA PHE A 250 -12.74 -5.51 -1.87
C PHE A 250 -12.45 -5.57 -0.37
N LEU A 251 -11.46 -4.83 0.07
CA LEU A 251 -11.13 -4.62 1.47
C LEU A 251 -11.49 -3.18 1.87
N ASN A 252 -11.71 -2.98 3.16
CA ASN A 252 -12.02 -1.65 3.68
C ASN A 252 -10.74 -0.86 3.96
N TRP A 253 -10.39 0.04 3.05
CA TRP A 253 -9.20 0.91 3.16
C TRP A 253 -9.51 2.31 3.68
N TYR A 254 -10.80 2.72 3.73
CA TYR A 254 -11.25 4.09 4.01
C TYR A 254 -12.53 4.11 4.83
#